data_81392f3daf3de91a23ebf7dbccd370cd
#
_entry.id   81392f3daf3de91a23ebf7dbccd370cd
#
_cell.length_a   1.000
_cell.length_b   1.000
_cell.length_c   1.000
_cell.angle_alpha   90.00
_cell.angle_beta   90.00
_cell.angle_gamma   90.00
#
_symmetry.space_group_name_H-M   'P 1'
#
loop_
_entity.id
_entity.type
_entity.pdbx_description
1 polymer ?
#
loop_
_entity_poly.entity_id
_entity_poly.type
_entity_poly.pdbx_seq_one_letter_code
_entity_poly.pdbx_strand_id
1 'polypeptide(L)'
;MTEFKLMENCKLGLMPNKGIAKILADKTPHPDQGNGIPRCELYLYVENIKLEFENAVKIGAKLISEIEDRDWGDKVCYFADIDGHIIAFAEKLNK
;
A
#
# COMPACT_ATOMS: atom_id res chain seq x y z
N MET A 1 11.29 8.78 1.53
CA MET A 1 9.92 9.32 1.58
C MET A 1 9.83 10.44 2.59
N THR A 2 9.08 11.48 2.28
CA THR A 2 8.82 12.59 3.21
C THR A 2 7.43 12.42 3.81
N GLU A 3 7.33 12.54 5.13
CA GLU A 3 6.06 12.35 5.83
C GLU A 3 5.67 13.58 6.61
N PHE A 4 4.37 13.88 6.61
CA PHE A 4 3.78 14.96 7.38
C PHE A 4 2.75 14.36 8.34
N LYS A 5 2.88 14.65 9.62
CA LYS A 5 1.91 14.20 10.61
C LYS A 5 0.71 15.15 10.58
N LEU A 6 -0.46 14.64 10.23
CA LEU A 6 -1.69 15.43 10.17
C LEU A 6 -2.44 15.40 11.49
N MET A 7 -2.43 14.26 12.16
CA MET A 7 -3.01 14.08 13.48
C MET A 7 -2.38 12.83 14.11
N GLU A 8 -2.78 12.46 15.30
CA GLU A 8 -2.13 11.41 16.08
C GLU A 8 -1.99 10.10 15.31
N ASN A 9 -3.01 9.74 14.55
CA ASN A 9 -3.05 8.47 13.84
C ASN A 9 -3.17 8.62 12.32
N CYS A 10 -2.77 9.77 11.78
CA CYS A 10 -2.89 10.03 10.36
C CYS A 10 -1.69 10.82 9.84
N LYS A 11 -1.04 10.29 8.82
CA LYS A 11 0.10 10.92 8.16
C LYS A 11 -0.13 11.04 6.66
N LEU A 12 0.48 12.06 6.06
CA LEU A 12 0.57 12.17 4.61
C LEU A 12 2.02 11.93 4.22
N GLY A 13 2.26 10.97 3.33
CA GLY A 13 3.60 10.67 2.84
C GLY A 13 3.74 11.01 1.37
N LEU A 14 4.91 11.50 0.99
CA LEU A 14 5.27 11.73 -0.40
C LEU A 14 6.29 10.69 -0.80
N MET A 15 5.89 9.77 -1.68
CA MET A 15 6.72 8.64 -2.09
C MET A 15 7.17 8.83 -3.53
N PRO A 16 8.49 8.78 -3.82
CA PRO A 16 8.95 8.86 -5.20
C PRO A 16 8.36 7.75 -6.07
N ASN A 17 8.03 8.08 -7.34
CA ASN A 17 7.46 7.11 -8.27
C ASN A 17 8.31 5.84 -8.39
N LYS A 18 9.63 5.99 -8.47
CA LYS A 18 10.53 4.83 -8.62
C LYS A 18 10.47 3.90 -7.41
N GLY A 19 10.35 4.45 -6.21
CA GLY A 19 10.30 3.66 -4.99
C GLY A 19 9.06 2.79 -4.93
N ILE A 20 7.90 3.37 -5.19
CA ILE A 20 6.65 2.59 -5.13
C ILE A 20 6.55 1.63 -6.31
N ALA A 21 7.05 2.00 -7.49
CA ALA A 21 7.05 1.11 -8.65
C ALA A 21 7.86 -0.15 -8.38
N LYS A 22 8.97 -0.02 -7.66
CA LYS A 22 9.78 -1.18 -7.29
C LYS A 22 9.02 -2.15 -6.38
N ILE A 23 8.20 -1.62 -5.49
CA ILE A 23 7.40 -2.43 -4.57
C ILE A 23 6.27 -3.14 -5.29
N LEU A 24 5.55 -2.42 -6.15
CA LEU A 24 4.36 -2.94 -6.81
C LEU A 24 4.67 -3.74 -8.07
N ALA A 25 5.87 -3.61 -8.58
CA ALA A 25 6.35 -4.33 -9.78
C ALA A 25 5.46 -4.10 -11.00
N ASP A 26 5.31 -5.12 -11.85
CA ASP A 26 4.56 -5.01 -13.11
C ASP A 26 3.07 -5.32 -12.98
N LYS A 27 2.60 -5.55 -11.76
CA LYS A 27 1.19 -5.89 -11.53
C LYS A 27 0.26 -4.69 -11.57
N THR A 28 0.83 -3.49 -11.65
CA THR A 28 0.06 -2.26 -11.81
C THR A 28 0.90 -1.29 -12.66
N PRO A 29 0.26 -0.39 -13.41
CA PRO A 29 1.01 0.56 -14.23
C PRO A 29 1.95 1.43 -13.38
N HIS A 30 3.11 1.75 -13.93
CA HIS A 30 4.07 2.63 -13.27
C HIS A 30 3.44 4.00 -13.06
N PRO A 31 3.66 4.65 -11.90
CA PRO A 31 3.04 5.95 -11.62
C PRO A 31 3.35 7.03 -12.63
N ASP A 32 4.49 6.98 -13.31
CA ASP A 32 4.86 7.99 -14.32
C ASP A 32 4.02 7.88 -15.58
N GLN A 33 3.25 6.83 -15.76
CA GLN A 33 2.36 6.64 -16.90
C GLN A 33 1.02 7.37 -16.74
N GLY A 34 0.84 8.08 -15.65
CA GLY A 34 -0.39 8.81 -15.39
C GLY A 34 -0.60 10.06 -16.23
N ASN A 35 0.39 10.50 -17.00
CA ASN A 35 0.29 11.68 -17.88
C ASN A 35 -0.21 12.92 -17.12
N GLY A 36 0.38 13.17 -15.95
CA GLY A 36 0.02 14.32 -15.13
C GLY A 36 -1.15 14.08 -14.19
N ILE A 37 -1.77 12.91 -14.23
CA ILE A 37 -2.79 12.54 -13.27
C ILE A 37 -2.07 11.88 -12.09
N PRO A 38 -2.05 12.53 -10.92
CA PRO A 38 -1.31 11.97 -9.78
C PRO A 38 -2.00 10.72 -9.24
N ARG A 39 -1.21 9.88 -8.61
CA ARG A 39 -1.70 8.66 -7.99
C ARG A 39 -1.53 8.75 -6.49
N CYS A 40 -2.42 8.12 -5.76
CA CYS A 40 -2.26 8.00 -4.32
C CYS A 40 -2.54 6.59 -3.87
N GLU A 41 -2.12 6.29 -2.66
CA GLU A 41 -2.26 4.99 -2.04
C GLU A 41 -2.82 5.21 -0.63
N LEU A 42 -3.74 4.33 -0.23
CA LEU A 42 -4.18 4.28 1.15
C LEU A 42 -3.31 3.25 1.89
N TYR A 43 -2.64 3.68 2.93
CA TYR A 43 -1.77 2.82 3.75
C TYR A 43 -2.41 2.71 5.12
N LEU A 44 -3.01 1.56 5.40
CA LEU A 44 -3.85 1.37 6.57
C LEU A 44 -3.20 0.42 7.56
N TYR A 45 -2.95 0.90 8.78
CA TYR A 45 -2.49 0.01 9.84
C TYR A 45 -3.68 -0.79 10.39
N VAL A 46 -3.48 -2.09 10.50
CA VAL A 46 -4.51 -3.01 11.00
C VAL A 46 -3.91 -3.86 12.13
N GLU A 47 -4.78 -4.45 12.95
CA GLU A 47 -4.33 -5.28 14.06
C GLU A 47 -3.95 -6.69 13.61
N ASN A 48 -4.64 -7.22 12.61
CA ASN A 48 -4.42 -8.58 12.12
C ASN A 48 -4.39 -8.55 10.59
N ILE A 49 -3.19 -8.45 10.03
CA ILE A 49 -3.03 -8.33 8.58
C ILE A 49 -3.49 -9.59 7.85
N LYS A 50 -3.31 -10.77 8.44
CA LYS A 50 -3.73 -12.00 7.81
C LYS A 50 -5.24 -12.03 7.61
N LEU A 51 -6.00 -11.55 8.58
CA LEU A 51 -7.45 -11.48 8.48
C LEU A 51 -7.88 -10.52 7.37
N GLU A 52 -7.27 -9.33 7.32
CA GLU A 52 -7.59 -8.36 6.27
C GLU A 52 -7.21 -8.87 4.89
N PHE A 53 -6.06 -9.55 4.78
CA PHE A 53 -5.64 -10.18 3.54
C PHE A 53 -6.69 -11.19 3.06
N GLU A 54 -7.12 -12.08 3.94
CA GLU A 54 -8.10 -13.11 3.61
C GLU A 54 -9.44 -12.49 3.20
N ASN A 55 -9.88 -11.44 3.90
CA ASN A 55 -11.12 -10.74 3.56
C ASN A 55 -11.03 -10.09 2.17
N ALA A 56 -9.90 -9.46 1.85
CA ALA A 56 -9.70 -8.81 0.55
C ALA A 56 -9.72 -9.83 -0.58
N VAL A 57 -9.06 -10.96 -0.40
CA VAL A 57 -9.08 -12.04 -1.39
C VAL A 57 -10.52 -12.55 -1.59
N LYS A 58 -11.24 -12.72 -0.50
CA LYS A 58 -12.59 -13.27 -0.52
C LYS A 58 -13.57 -12.39 -1.30
N ILE A 59 -13.42 -11.06 -1.19
CA ILE A 59 -14.31 -10.14 -1.91
C ILE A 59 -13.84 -9.87 -3.34
N GLY A 60 -12.74 -10.48 -3.78
CA GLY A 60 -12.27 -10.38 -5.15
C GLY A 60 -11.38 -9.20 -5.46
N ALA A 61 -10.78 -8.55 -4.47
CA ALA A 61 -9.81 -7.49 -4.71
C ALA A 61 -8.60 -8.04 -5.47
N LYS A 62 -8.03 -7.22 -6.36
CA LYS A 62 -6.86 -7.65 -7.12
C LYS A 62 -5.63 -7.66 -6.23
N LEU A 63 -5.01 -8.82 -6.09
CA LEU A 63 -3.77 -8.95 -5.30
C LEU A 63 -2.60 -8.38 -6.08
N ILE A 64 -1.87 -7.44 -5.48
CA ILE A 64 -0.68 -6.84 -6.07
C ILE A 64 0.58 -7.42 -5.43
N SER A 65 0.61 -7.52 -4.10
CA SER A 65 1.76 -8.06 -3.37
C SER A 65 1.27 -8.78 -2.13
N GLU A 66 1.73 -10.01 -1.96
CA GLU A 66 1.38 -10.81 -0.79
C GLU A 66 2.00 -10.25 0.47
N ILE A 67 1.61 -10.77 1.62
CA ILE A 67 2.13 -10.32 2.91
C ILE A 67 3.63 -10.55 2.94
N GLU A 68 4.40 -9.47 3.18
CA GLU A 68 5.84 -9.53 3.31
C GLU A 68 6.32 -8.59 4.41
N ASP A 69 7.39 -8.98 5.09
CA ASP A 69 8.07 -8.09 6.03
C ASP A 69 8.84 -7.05 5.22
N ARG A 70 8.67 -5.79 5.56
CA ARG A 70 9.34 -4.70 4.87
C ARG A 70 10.41 -4.08 5.74
N ASP A 71 11.40 -3.44 5.09
CA ASP A 71 12.56 -2.91 5.79
C ASP A 71 12.24 -1.65 6.62
N TRP A 72 11.06 -1.09 6.48
CA TRP A 72 10.63 0.05 7.30
C TRP A 72 9.89 -0.35 8.57
N GLY A 73 9.88 -1.64 8.91
CA GLY A 73 9.36 -2.12 10.20
C GLY A 73 7.92 -2.57 10.19
N ASP A 74 7.34 -2.75 9.03
CA ASP A 74 5.96 -3.22 8.88
C ASP A 74 5.91 -4.52 8.09
N LYS A 75 4.88 -5.30 8.37
CA LYS A 75 4.46 -6.42 7.54
C LYS A 75 3.32 -5.88 6.68
N VAL A 76 3.43 -5.98 5.35
CA VAL A 76 2.51 -5.25 4.45
C VAL A 76 2.07 -6.14 3.30
N CYS A 77 0.81 -6.01 2.92
CA CYS A 77 0.29 -6.55 1.66
C CYS A 77 -0.37 -5.43 0.87
N TYR A 78 -0.44 -5.60 -0.45
CA TYR A 78 -0.98 -4.58 -1.36
C TYR A 78 -2.06 -5.17 -2.24
N PHE A 79 -3.15 -4.42 -2.39
CA PHE A 79 -4.26 -4.76 -3.27
C PHE A 79 -4.60 -3.55 -4.14
N ALA A 80 -5.32 -3.79 -5.24
CA ALA A 80 -5.92 -2.72 -6.04
C ALA A 80 -7.43 -2.88 -6.00
N ASP A 81 -8.15 -1.76 -5.93
CA ASP A 81 -9.59 -1.79 -6.04
C ASP A 81 -10.01 -1.84 -7.52
N ILE A 82 -11.33 -1.82 -7.79
CA ILE A 82 -11.84 -1.96 -9.16
C ILE A 82 -11.43 -0.80 -10.06
N ASP A 83 -11.08 0.34 -9.48
CA ASP A 83 -10.64 1.52 -10.24
C ASP A 83 -9.12 1.66 -10.29
N GLY A 84 -8.42 0.68 -9.72
CA GLY A 84 -6.96 0.66 -9.75
C GLY A 84 -6.27 1.41 -8.62
N HIS A 85 -7.00 1.88 -7.62
CA HIS A 85 -6.39 2.53 -6.46
C HIS A 85 -5.67 1.48 -5.62
N ILE A 86 -4.45 1.83 -5.18
CA ILE A 86 -3.65 0.92 -4.37
C ILE A 86 -4.02 1.07 -2.90
N ILE A 87 -4.25 -0.06 -2.25
CA ILE A 87 -4.56 -0.13 -0.82
C ILE A 87 -3.56 -1.06 -0.16
N ALA A 88 -2.88 -0.56 0.85
CA ALA A 88 -1.94 -1.34 1.64
C ALA A 88 -2.53 -1.59 3.02
N PHE A 89 -2.45 -2.83 3.47
CA PHE A 89 -2.70 -3.18 4.86
C PHE A 89 -1.36 -3.45 5.51
N ALA A 90 -1.12 -2.85 6.66
CA ALA A 90 0.14 -2.95 7.36
C ALA A 90 -0.06 -3.31 8.82
N GLU A 91 0.80 -4.17 9.33
CA GLU A 91 0.85 -4.53 10.74
C GLU A 91 2.27 -4.30 11.22
N LYS A 92 2.43 -3.57 12.31
CA LYS A 92 3.78 -3.28 12.82
C LYS A 92 4.45 -4.56 13.32
N LEU A 93 5.72 -4.75 12.91
CA LEU A 93 6.49 -5.91 13.34
C LEU A 93 6.86 -5.84 14.81
N ASN A 94 7.06 -4.64 15.33
CA ASN A 94 7.39 -4.41 16.74
C ASN A 94 6.23 -3.68 17.41
N LYS A 95 5.39 -4.43 18.05
CA LYS A 95 4.24 -3.86 18.77
C LYS A 95 4.62 -3.52 20.21
#